data_39bd8cecab10212b4ee9ab5efd3ae755
#
_entry.id   39bd8cecab10212b4ee9ab5efd3ae755
#
_cell.length_a   1.000
_cell.length_b   1.000
_cell.length_c   1.000
_cell.angle_alpha   90.00
_cell.angle_beta   90.00
_cell.angle_gamma   90.00
#
_symmetry.space_group_name_H-M   'P 1'
#
loop_
_entity.id
_entity.type
_entity.pdbx_description
1 polymer ?
#
loop_
_entity_poly.entity_id
_entity_poly.type
_entity_poly.pdbx_seq_one_letter_code
_entity_poly.pdbx_strand_id
1 'polypeptide(L)'
;MTVDAVKNIEDLAAFVAESPVSYLAARTVARRLQAAGFTELVETEAWDPQIATGRHFVVRDGAIIAWAGGAKAQKASGYRVLGAHTDSPSLKVKPSSSITTKGWHQIAVENYGGALLNSFLDRELCVAGRLTVLEGGELKDRLVRTGVIARIPQLAPHLDHKRNELVLDKQFNMYPVWGVDPAENDVLGYMAKHVIDGEPVDPQSIVGYDLLFADSQPPRRFGADQELFASGRLDNLSSVHAGLTALERYVADNADEHATETVMLAAFDHEELGSESRSGAAGPFLEDILVRLSAARGESTEEYRRSVAASFCLSADAGHLVHPNYQGHHDPTVQPLPGGGPLLKINANQRYATDSVGAGVFAAACAKAGVPYQEFVSNNNMPCGSTIGPITATRLGMRTVDVGIGLLSMHSMREMCHVDDMAYMTRAVEGFFRL
;
A
#
# COMPACT_ATOMS: atom_id res chain seq x y z
N MET A 1 7.25 14.18 -20.53
CA MET A 1 7.41 12.73 -20.22
C MET A 1 8.74 12.21 -20.73
N THR A 2 9.57 11.65 -19.84
CA THR A 2 10.83 11.02 -20.21
C THR A 2 10.62 9.53 -20.51
N VAL A 3 11.56 8.88 -21.20
CA VAL A 3 11.52 7.41 -21.43
C VAL A 3 11.57 6.66 -20.09
N ASP A 4 12.28 7.18 -19.10
CA ASP A 4 12.34 6.59 -17.74
C ASP A 4 10.99 6.66 -17.02
N ALA A 5 10.27 7.78 -17.14
CA ALA A 5 8.93 7.92 -16.56
C ALA A 5 7.91 6.94 -17.18
N VAL A 6 7.99 6.70 -18.49
CA VAL A 6 7.15 5.71 -19.17
C VAL A 6 7.44 4.29 -18.67
N LYS A 7 8.71 3.91 -18.55
CA LYS A 7 9.07 2.59 -18.00
C LYS A 7 8.64 2.43 -16.55
N ASN A 8 8.81 3.45 -15.73
CA ASN A 8 8.39 3.42 -14.32
C ASN A 8 6.89 3.22 -14.16
N ILE A 9 6.06 3.93 -14.95
CA ILE A 9 4.62 3.80 -14.87
C ILE A 9 4.11 2.47 -15.44
N GLU A 10 4.76 1.90 -16.44
CA GLU A 10 4.44 0.57 -16.98
C GLU A 10 4.81 -0.54 -15.97
N ASP A 11 5.93 -0.40 -15.24
CA ASP A 11 6.30 -1.29 -14.14
C ASP A 11 5.31 -1.19 -12.96
N LEU A 12 4.88 0.04 -12.60
CA LEU A 12 3.80 0.24 -11.63
C LEU A 12 2.51 -0.44 -12.09
N ALA A 13 2.14 -0.32 -13.37
CA ALA A 13 0.94 -0.94 -13.91
C ALA A 13 0.97 -2.47 -13.74
N ALA A 14 2.11 -3.10 -14.03
CA ALA A 14 2.32 -4.53 -13.83
C ALA A 14 2.25 -4.89 -12.34
N PHE A 15 2.92 -4.13 -11.47
CA PHE A 15 2.91 -4.32 -10.02
C PHE A 15 1.50 -4.26 -9.43
N VAL A 16 0.71 -3.24 -9.77
CA VAL A 16 -0.68 -3.11 -9.31
C VAL A 16 -1.56 -4.25 -9.84
N ALA A 17 -1.37 -4.65 -11.10
CA ALA A 17 -2.13 -5.75 -11.69
C ALA A 17 -1.87 -7.10 -10.96
N GLU A 18 -0.67 -7.33 -10.43
CA GLU A 18 -0.32 -8.50 -9.64
C GLU A 18 -0.73 -8.38 -8.15
N SER A 19 -1.11 -7.19 -7.70
CA SER A 19 -1.35 -6.84 -6.30
C SER A 19 -2.80 -6.41 -6.04
N PRO A 20 -3.81 -7.27 -6.27
CA PRO A 20 -5.22 -6.89 -6.10
C PRO A 20 -5.61 -6.62 -4.64
N VAL A 21 -4.89 -7.19 -3.66
CA VAL A 21 -5.11 -7.01 -2.21
C VAL A 21 -3.77 -7.06 -1.48
N SER A 22 -3.73 -6.63 -0.20
CA SER A 22 -2.50 -6.53 0.60
C SER A 22 -1.68 -7.81 0.66
N TYR A 23 -2.30 -8.98 0.84
CA TYR A 23 -1.62 -10.29 0.88
C TYR A 23 -0.82 -10.57 -0.40
N LEU A 24 -1.43 -10.26 -1.57
CA LEU A 24 -0.77 -10.45 -2.85
C LEU A 24 0.25 -9.34 -3.12
N ALA A 25 0.01 -8.12 -2.65
CA ALA A 25 0.98 -7.04 -2.74
C ALA A 25 2.27 -7.38 -1.99
N ALA A 26 2.16 -7.85 -0.73
CA ALA A 26 3.31 -8.29 0.04
C ALA A 26 4.08 -9.43 -0.65
N ARG A 27 3.38 -10.41 -1.25
CA ARG A 27 4.02 -11.50 -2.02
C ARG A 27 4.66 -11.03 -3.31
N THR A 28 4.06 -10.08 -4.00
CA THR A 28 4.66 -9.47 -5.21
C THR A 28 5.95 -8.73 -4.86
N VAL A 29 5.96 -7.96 -3.77
CA VAL A 29 7.17 -7.32 -3.23
C VAL A 29 8.21 -8.37 -2.85
N ALA A 30 7.84 -9.41 -2.09
CA ALA A 30 8.74 -10.50 -1.68
C ALA A 30 9.41 -11.17 -2.88
N ARG A 31 8.64 -11.53 -3.91
CA ARG A 31 9.16 -12.14 -5.14
C ARG A 31 10.16 -11.25 -5.87
N ARG A 32 9.89 -9.93 -5.96
CA ARG A 32 10.82 -8.98 -6.58
C ARG A 32 12.09 -8.83 -5.76
N LEU A 33 11.98 -8.76 -4.45
CA LEU A 33 13.14 -8.69 -3.55
C LEU A 33 14.01 -9.95 -3.63
N GLN A 34 13.40 -11.15 -3.69
CA GLN A 34 14.15 -12.40 -3.90
C GLN A 34 14.93 -12.36 -5.22
N ALA A 35 14.31 -11.88 -6.30
CA ALA A 35 14.99 -11.70 -7.59
C ALA A 35 16.14 -10.68 -7.52
N ALA A 36 16.07 -9.70 -6.61
CA ALA A 36 17.12 -8.72 -6.33
C ALA A 36 18.17 -9.20 -5.31
N GLY A 37 18.11 -10.48 -4.88
CA GLY A 37 19.10 -11.09 -3.99
C GLY A 37 18.82 -10.91 -2.50
N PHE A 38 17.59 -10.57 -2.11
CA PHE A 38 17.17 -10.55 -0.71
C PHE A 38 16.74 -11.93 -0.24
N THR A 39 16.99 -12.24 1.03
CA THR A 39 16.58 -13.48 1.68
C THR A 39 15.41 -13.26 2.62
N GLU A 40 14.38 -14.09 2.51
CA GLU A 40 13.25 -14.10 3.45
C GLU A 40 13.68 -14.67 4.79
N LEU A 41 13.28 -14.02 5.87
CA LEU A 41 13.49 -14.46 7.25
C LEU A 41 12.15 -14.81 7.90
N VAL A 42 12.15 -15.90 8.66
CA VAL A 42 10.99 -16.37 9.42
C VAL A 42 11.02 -15.76 10.81
N GLU A 43 9.93 -15.12 11.24
CA GLU A 43 9.89 -14.41 12.52
C GLU A 43 10.04 -15.31 13.75
N THR A 44 9.57 -16.56 13.67
CA THR A 44 9.62 -17.53 14.77
C THR A 44 10.99 -18.20 14.93
N GLU A 45 11.91 -17.95 13.98
CA GLU A 45 13.26 -18.51 14.01
C GLU A 45 14.26 -17.54 14.61
N ALA A 46 15.39 -18.09 15.09
CA ALA A 46 16.54 -17.29 15.48
C ALA A 46 17.24 -16.78 14.22
N TRP A 47 17.66 -15.51 14.24
CA TRP A 47 18.36 -14.90 13.12
C TRP A 47 19.86 -14.83 13.36
N ASP A 48 20.63 -15.05 12.31
CA ASP A 48 22.09 -14.88 12.32
C ASP A 48 22.46 -13.40 12.50
N PRO A 49 23.52 -13.05 13.27
CA PRO A 49 24.02 -11.67 13.37
C PRO A 49 24.35 -10.99 12.04
N GLN A 50 24.61 -11.75 10.96
CA GLN A 50 24.86 -11.21 9.63
C GLN A 50 23.66 -10.48 9.01
N ILE A 51 22.45 -10.65 9.56
CA ILE A 51 21.27 -9.89 9.13
C ILE A 51 21.45 -8.38 9.24
N ALA A 52 22.34 -7.91 10.10
CA ALA A 52 22.61 -6.49 10.32
C ALA A 52 23.27 -5.80 9.11
N THR A 53 24.00 -6.56 8.29
CA THR A 53 24.69 -6.07 7.08
C THR A 53 24.26 -6.76 5.79
N GLY A 54 23.22 -7.61 5.87
CA GLY A 54 22.69 -8.37 4.73
C GLY A 54 21.48 -7.71 4.09
N ARG A 55 20.98 -8.36 3.05
CA ARG A 55 19.76 -8.00 2.31
C ARG A 55 18.65 -8.98 2.66
N HIS A 56 17.68 -8.55 3.45
CA HIS A 56 16.66 -9.43 4.00
C HIS A 56 15.28 -8.80 3.98
N PHE A 57 14.25 -9.63 4.10
CA PHE A 57 12.89 -9.18 4.33
C PHE A 57 12.11 -10.17 5.19
N VAL A 58 11.01 -9.68 5.77
CA VAL A 58 10.02 -10.45 6.54
C VAL A 58 8.64 -10.12 6.01
N VAL A 59 7.82 -11.13 5.81
CA VAL A 59 6.39 -10.98 5.49
C VAL A 59 5.57 -11.28 6.73
N ARG A 60 4.65 -10.37 7.09
CA ARG A 60 3.68 -10.56 8.17
C ARG A 60 2.28 -10.27 7.64
N ASP A 61 1.51 -11.31 7.35
CA ASP A 61 0.17 -11.20 6.75
C ASP A 61 0.21 -10.44 5.40
N GLY A 62 -0.48 -9.30 5.30
CA GLY A 62 -0.43 -8.41 4.15
C GLY A 62 0.68 -7.35 4.21
N ALA A 63 1.51 -7.34 5.24
CA ALA A 63 2.62 -6.40 5.40
C ALA A 63 3.97 -7.04 5.06
N ILE A 64 4.94 -6.20 4.68
CA ILE A 64 6.32 -6.62 4.41
C ILE A 64 7.30 -5.54 4.86
N ILE A 65 8.37 -5.96 5.55
CA ILE A 65 9.52 -5.08 5.85
C ILE A 65 10.77 -5.69 5.25
N ALA A 66 11.48 -4.89 4.44
CA ALA A 66 12.73 -5.27 3.79
C ALA A 66 13.83 -4.27 4.13
N TRP A 67 15.07 -4.76 4.21
CA TRP A 67 16.23 -3.89 4.45
C TRP A 67 17.47 -4.35 3.73
N ALA A 68 18.32 -3.38 3.41
CA ALA A 68 19.70 -3.58 3.03
C ALA A 68 20.59 -2.94 4.10
N GLY A 69 21.29 -3.77 4.87
CA GLY A 69 22.15 -3.32 5.95
C GLY A 69 23.45 -2.74 5.41
N GLY A 70 23.81 -1.54 5.86
CA GLY A 70 25.04 -0.90 5.46
C GLY A 70 26.28 -1.70 5.93
N ALA A 71 27.15 -2.09 5.03
CA ALA A 71 28.34 -2.87 5.37
C ALA A 71 29.32 -2.13 6.30
N LYS A 72 29.24 -0.80 6.36
CA LYS A 72 30.02 0.04 7.27
C LYS A 72 29.19 0.55 8.47
N ALA A 73 27.98 0.05 8.65
CA ALA A 73 27.15 0.41 9.80
C ALA A 73 27.83 -0.01 11.11
N GLN A 74 27.83 0.91 12.06
CA GLN A 74 28.40 0.70 13.39
C GLN A 74 27.28 0.69 14.44
N LYS A 75 27.62 0.43 15.68
CA LYS A 75 26.71 0.62 16.81
C LYS A 75 26.18 2.04 16.83
N ALA A 76 24.90 2.17 17.12
CA ALA A 76 24.15 3.42 17.10
C ALA A 76 24.06 4.09 15.72
N SER A 77 24.33 3.38 14.62
CA SER A 77 23.99 3.86 13.26
C SER A 77 22.48 3.89 13.04
N GLY A 78 21.99 4.95 12.40
CA GLY A 78 20.57 5.14 12.14
C GLY A 78 19.99 4.22 11.06
N TYR A 79 18.70 4.33 10.88
CA TYR A 79 17.92 3.68 9.83
C TYR A 79 17.28 4.74 8.93
N ARG A 80 17.25 4.49 7.63
CA ARG A 80 16.48 5.28 6.66
C ARG A 80 15.30 4.45 6.19
N VAL A 81 14.15 4.72 6.77
CA VAL A 81 12.94 3.94 6.56
C VAL A 81 12.04 4.66 5.56
N LEU A 82 11.66 4.00 4.47
CA LEU A 82 10.47 4.36 3.73
C LEU A 82 9.31 3.58 4.31
N GLY A 83 8.33 4.27 4.89
CA GLY A 83 7.08 3.70 5.35
C GLY A 83 5.98 3.90 4.31
N ALA A 84 5.18 2.87 4.04
CA ALA A 84 4.04 2.88 3.13
C ALA A 84 3.00 1.85 3.59
N HIS A 85 1.87 1.69 2.87
CA HIS A 85 0.92 0.61 3.15
C HIS A 85 0.52 -0.16 1.90
N THR A 86 0.09 -1.41 2.10
CA THR A 86 -0.22 -2.38 1.04
C THR A 86 -1.72 -2.51 0.78
N ASP A 87 -2.55 -2.17 1.77
CA ASP A 87 -4.00 -2.25 1.69
C ASP A 87 -4.59 -1.04 0.96
N SER A 88 -5.84 -1.14 0.57
CA SER A 88 -6.62 -0.09 -0.09
C SER A 88 -8.10 -0.30 0.21
N PRO A 89 -8.94 0.74 0.16
CA PRO A 89 -10.37 0.62 0.43
C PRO A 89 -11.04 -0.39 -0.50
N SER A 90 -11.91 -1.25 0.07
CA SER A 90 -12.49 -2.36 -0.66
C SER A 90 -13.81 -2.84 -0.05
N LEU A 91 -14.30 -3.98 -0.53
CA LEU A 91 -15.40 -4.76 0.03
C LEU A 91 -14.86 -6.12 0.47
N LYS A 92 -14.98 -6.43 1.79
CA LYS A 92 -14.55 -7.70 2.37
C LYS A 92 -15.68 -8.71 2.41
N VAL A 93 -15.44 -9.93 2.02
CA VAL A 93 -16.42 -11.03 2.03
C VAL A 93 -16.77 -11.39 3.49
N LYS A 94 -18.06 -11.41 3.81
CA LYS A 94 -18.60 -11.75 5.15
C LYS A 94 -18.65 -13.27 5.38
N PRO A 95 -18.71 -13.71 6.65
CA PRO A 95 -19.20 -15.05 6.98
C PRO A 95 -20.61 -15.28 6.40
N SER A 96 -20.89 -16.53 5.98
CA SER A 96 -22.18 -16.89 5.34
C SER A 96 -22.49 -16.01 4.12
N SER A 97 -21.49 -15.81 3.27
CA SER A 97 -21.53 -14.83 2.17
C SER A 97 -22.41 -15.22 0.99
N SER A 98 -22.76 -16.50 0.82
CA SER A 98 -23.58 -16.99 -0.30
C SER A 98 -25.05 -16.68 -0.09
N ILE A 99 -25.59 -15.70 -0.82
CA ILE A 99 -26.99 -15.23 -0.70
C ILE A 99 -27.70 -15.45 -2.04
N THR A 100 -28.95 -15.90 -2.01
CA THR A 100 -29.83 -15.92 -3.19
C THR A 100 -31.02 -15.02 -2.98
N THR A 101 -31.19 -14.04 -3.85
CA THR A 101 -32.30 -13.07 -3.82
C THR A 101 -33.02 -13.08 -5.16
N LYS A 102 -34.27 -13.60 -5.17
CA LYS A 102 -35.10 -13.65 -6.40
C LYS A 102 -34.39 -14.32 -7.59
N GLY A 103 -33.63 -15.40 -7.32
CA GLY A 103 -32.89 -16.13 -8.33
C GLY A 103 -31.50 -15.53 -8.69
N TRP A 104 -31.13 -14.40 -8.11
CA TRP A 104 -29.80 -13.83 -8.24
C TRP A 104 -28.88 -14.32 -7.12
N HIS A 105 -27.71 -14.82 -7.48
CA HIS A 105 -26.67 -15.15 -6.51
C HIS A 105 -25.84 -13.90 -6.19
N GLN A 106 -25.72 -13.60 -4.91
CA GLN A 106 -24.99 -12.43 -4.41
C GLN A 106 -23.96 -12.85 -3.37
N ILE A 107 -22.89 -12.06 -3.24
CA ILE A 107 -21.88 -12.24 -2.20
C ILE A 107 -22.07 -11.16 -1.15
N ALA A 108 -22.31 -11.55 0.11
CA ALA A 108 -22.42 -10.60 1.22
C ALA A 108 -21.05 -10.02 1.57
N VAL A 109 -21.01 -8.69 1.75
CA VAL A 109 -19.76 -7.96 1.99
C VAL A 109 -19.88 -6.96 3.13
N GLU A 110 -18.73 -6.64 3.75
CA GLU A 110 -18.49 -5.48 4.60
C GLU A 110 -17.65 -4.44 3.85
N ASN A 111 -17.86 -3.16 4.16
CA ASN A 111 -17.00 -2.10 3.69
C ASN A 111 -15.66 -2.18 4.43
N TYR A 112 -14.57 -2.17 3.69
CA TYR A 112 -13.20 -2.08 4.17
C TYR A 112 -12.67 -0.68 3.89
N GLY A 113 -12.36 0.07 4.95
CA GLY A 113 -11.84 1.43 4.84
C GLY A 113 -12.85 2.47 4.33
N GLY A 114 -12.33 3.59 3.89
CA GLY A 114 -13.09 4.76 3.42
C GLY A 114 -13.43 4.74 1.93
N ALA A 115 -13.91 3.63 1.37
CA ALA A 115 -14.17 3.47 -0.05
C ALA A 115 -15.18 4.47 -0.63
N LEU A 116 -14.92 4.99 -1.82
CA LEU A 116 -15.90 5.67 -2.66
C LEU A 116 -16.85 4.63 -3.29
N LEU A 117 -17.93 4.30 -2.58
CA LEU A 117 -18.82 3.18 -2.93
C LEU A 117 -19.43 3.28 -4.33
N ASN A 118 -19.74 4.48 -4.79
CA ASN A 118 -20.23 4.71 -6.15
C ASN A 118 -19.25 4.29 -7.23
N SER A 119 -17.97 4.23 -6.93
CA SER A 119 -16.93 3.81 -7.91
C SER A 119 -16.90 2.30 -8.16
N PHE A 120 -17.53 1.50 -7.29
CA PHE A 120 -17.67 0.04 -7.47
C PHE A 120 -18.82 -0.33 -8.41
N LEU A 121 -19.77 0.59 -8.61
CA LEU A 121 -20.95 0.33 -9.40
C LEU A 121 -20.60 0.13 -10.87
N ASP A 122 -21.27 -0.85 -11.50
CA ASP A 122 -21.12 -1.22 -12.91
C ASP A 122 -19.70 -1.61 -13.33
N ARG A 123 -18.86 -2.03 -12.37
CA ARG A 123 -17.52 -2.56 -12.64
C ARG A 123 -17.49 -4.07 -12.51
N GLU A 124 -16.71 -4.67 -13.36
CA GLU A 124 -16.35 -6.08 -13.25
C GLU A 124 -15.30 -6.25 -12.16
N LEU A 125 -15.61 -7.10 -11.17
CA LEU A 125 -14.81 -7.29 -9.98
C LEU A 125 -14.24 -8.71 -9.92
N CYS A 126 -13.00 -8.83 -9.44
CA CYS A 126 -12.42 -10.09 -9.00
C CYS A 126 -12.40 -10.17 -7.48
N VAL A 127 -12.18 -11.38 -6.94
CA VAL A 127 -11.94 -11.62 -5.52
C VAL A 127 -10.53 -12.17 -5.37
N ALA A 128 -9.81 -11.66 -4.39
CA ALA A 128 -8.50 -12.18 -4.01
C ALA A 128 -8.31 -12.14 -2.49
N GLY A 129 -7.32 -12.85 -1.99
CA GLY A 129 -7.01 -12.86 -0.57
C GLY A 129 -6.35 -14.13 -0.10
N ARG A 130 -6.67 -14.51 1.12
CA ARG A 130 -6.11 -15.65 1.81
C ARG A 130 -7.22 -16.58 2.31
N LEU A 131 -7.01 -17.88 2.14
CA LEU A 131 -7.73 -18.94 2.85
C LEU A 131 -6.80 -19.54 3.90
N THR A 132 -7.31 -19.81 5.10
CA THR A 132 -6.62 -20.63 6.10
C THR A 132 -7.29 -22.00 6.11
N VAL A 133 -6.53 -23.04 5.80
CA VAL A 133 -6.99 -24.42 5.68
C VAL A 133 -6.39 -25.29 6.78
N LEU A 134 -7.15 -26.27 7.26
CA LEU A 134 -6.69 -27.28 8.21
C LEU A 134 -6.32 -28.56 7.43
N GLU A 135 -5.02 -28.80 7.26
CA GLU A 135 -4.48 -29.96 6.55
C GLU A 135 -3.57 -30.79 7.47
N GLY A 136 -3.92 -32.06 7.67
CA GLY A 136 -3.12 -32.94 8.52
C GLY A 136 -3.00 -32.50 10.00
N GLY A 137 -3.93 -31.69 10.49
CA GLY A 137 -3.91 -31.11 11.83
C GLY A 137 -3.13 -29.81 11.96
N GLU A 138 -2.59 -29.29 10.87
CA GLU A 138 -1.85 -28.02 10.83
C GLU A 138 -2.64 -26.96 10.06
N LEU A 139 -2.54 -25.71 10.51
CA LEU A 139 -3.08 -24.55 9.79
C LEU A 139 -2.10 -24.11 8.70
N LYS A 140 -2.60 -23.97 7.48
CA LYS A 140 -1.82 -23.52 6.33
C LYS A 140 -2.57 -22.42 5.60
N ASP A 141 -1.86 -21.38 5.22
CA ASP A 141 -2.39 -20.31 4.39
C ASP A 141 -2.29 -20.67 2.90
N ARG A 142 -3.31 -20.27 2.14
CA ARG A 142 -3.36 -20.38 0.69
C ARG A 142 -3.81 -19.06 0.09
N LEU A 143 -3.04 -18.54 -0.82
CA LEU A 143 -3.43 -17.35 -1.57
C LEU A 143 -4.39 -17.72 -2.69
N VAL A 144 -5.43 -16.92 -2.84
CA VAL A 144 -6.44 -17.11 -3.88
C VAL A 144 -6.63 -15.85 -4.70
N ARG A 145 -6.93 -16.05 -5.99
CA ARG A 145 -7.29 -14.98 -6.91
C ARG A 145 -8.20 -15.53 -8.00
N THR A 146 -9.34 -14.90 -8.18
CA THR A 146 -10.28 -15.24 -9.27
C THR A 146 -10.01 -14.40 -10.52
N GLY A 147 -10.56 -14.80 -11.65
CA GLY A 147 -10.85 -13.91 -12.75
C GLY A 147 -11.98 -12.92 -12.40
N VAL A 148 -12.54 -12.31 -13.42
CA VAL A 148 -13.74 -11.46 -13.30
C VAL A 148 -14.94 -12.34 -12.97
N ILE A 149 -15.56 -12.14 -11.82
CA ILE A 149 -16.67 -12.99 -11.35
C ILE A 149 -17.90 -12.25 -10.87
N ALA A 150 -17.81 -10.96 -10.57
CA ALA A 150 -18.92 -10.28 -9.92
C ALA A 150 -19.08 -8.83 -10.41
N ARG A 151 -20.25 -8.26 -10.16
CA ARG A 151 -20.58 -6.86 -10.48
C ARG A 151 -21.66 -6.34 -9.54
N ILE A 152 -21.61 -5.06 -9.17
CA ILE A 152 -22.68 -4.36 -8.46
C ILE A 152 -23.44 -3.51 -9.46
N PRO A 153 -24.64 -3.93 -9.92
CA PRO A 153 -25.40 -3.16 -10.90
C PRO A 153 -26.04 -1.93 -10.27
N GLN A 154 -26.00 -0.81 -10.97
CA GLN A 154 -26.76 0.38 -10.58
C GLN A 154 -28.27 0.20 -10.80
N LEU A 155 -29.08 0.93 -10.02
CA LEU A 155 -30.50 1.04 -10.28
C LEU A 155 -30.73 1.91 -11.53
N ALA A 156 -31.53 1.42 -12.47
CA ALA A 156 -31.84 2.16 -13.67
C ALA A 156 -32.60 3.46 -13.34
N PRO A 157 -32.34 4.57 -14.05
CA PRO A 157 -32.96 5.87 -13.75
C PRO A 157 -34.49 5.86 -13.84
N HIS A 158 -35.09 4.90 -14.55
CA HIS A 158 -36.55 4.71 -14.63
C HIS A 158 -37.16 4.16 -13.33
N LEU A 159 -36.34 3.57 -12.47
CA LEU A 159 -36.74 2.98 -11.19
C LEU A 159 -36.33 3.86 -10.00
N ASP A 160 -35.56 4.92 -10.26
CA ASP A 160 -35.05 5.83 -9.23
C ASP A 160 -35.77 7.17 -9.31
N HIS A 161 -36.47 7.53 -8.21
CA HIS A 161 -37.17 8.81 -8.08
C HIS A 161 -36.21 9.98 -7.76
N LYS A 162 -34.97 9.70 -7.30
CA LYS A 162 -33.97 10.69 -6.91
C LYS A 162 -32.82 10.77 -7.92
N ARG A 163 -33.10 10.91 -9.18
CA ARG A 163 -32.15 10.80 -10.32
C ARG A 163 -30.86 11.62 -10.20
N ASN A 164 -30.86 12.68 -9.40
CA ASN A 164 -29.73 13.59 -9.23
C ASN A 164 -28.93 13.32 -7.95
N GLU A 165 -29.34 12.38 -7.12
CA GLU A 165 -28.70 12.02 -5.86
C GLU A 165 -28.40 10.52 -5.86
N LEU A 166 -27.14 10.14 -5.69
CA LEU A 166 -26.76 8.75 -5.49
C LEU A 166 -26.61 8.48 -3.98
N VAL A 167 -27.64 7.87 -3.39
CA VAL A 167 -27.62 7.44 -1.99
C VAL A 167 -27.51 5.92 -1.95
N LEU A 168 -26.41 5.41 -1.40
CA LEU A 168 -26.14 3.98 -1.29
C LEU A 168 -26.26 3.53 0.16
N ASP A 169 -27.19 2.60 0.41
CA ASP A 169 -27.22 1.87 1.67
C ASP A 169 -26.11 0.84 1.68
N LYS A 170 -25.15 0.99 2.62
CA LYS A 170 -23.97 0.13 2.73
C LYS A 170 -24.32 -1.34 3.00
N GLN A 171 -25.47 -1.59 3.65
CA GLN A 171 -25.90 -2.95 4.00
C GLN A 171 -26.63 -3.65 2.87
N PHE A 172 -27.44 -2.92 2.08
CA PHE A 172 -28.37 -3.55 1.14
C PHE A 172 -28.08 -3.27 -0.34
N ASN A 173 -27.30 -2.21 -0.68
CA ASN A 173 -27.09 -1.82 -2.06
C ASN A 173 -25.70 -2.26 -2.61
N MET A 174 -24.83 -2.85 -1.77
CA MET A 174 -23.45 -3.11 -2.13
C MET A 174 -23.10 -4.58 -2.31
N TYR A 175 -24.06 -5.49 -2.32
CA TYR A 175 -23.80 -6.91 -2.52
C TYR A 175 -23.58 -7.23 -4.01
N PRO A 176 -22.36 -7.65 -4.41
CA PRO A 176 -22.08 -8.01 -5.80
C PRO A 176 -22.91 -9.22 -6.25
N VAL A 177 -23.47 -9.13 -7.44
CA VAL A 177 -24.08 -10.24 -8.15
C VAL A 177 -22.98 -11.03 -8.84
N TRP A 178 -23.00 -12.38 -8.72
CA TRP A 178 -22.00 -13.27 -9.32
C TRP A 178 -22.57 -14.51 -10.02
N GLY A 179 -23.87 -14.71 -9.96
CA GLY A 179 -24.54 -15.82 -10.63
C GLY A 179 -26.05 -15.75 -10.59
N VAL A 180 -26.72 -16.76 -11.17
CA VAL A 180 -28.16 -16.92 -11.21
C VAL A 180 -28.55 -18.40 -11.07
N ASP A 181 -29.75 -18.66 -10.52
CA ASP A 181 -30.33 -20.03 -10.50
C ASP A 181 -30.43 -20.61 -11.93
N PRO A 182 -30.27 -21.94 -12.11
CA PRO A 182 -30.08 -23.00 -11.10
C PRO A 182 -28.60 -23.33 -10.80
N ALA A 183 -27.63 -22.44 -11.10
CA ALA A 183 -26.25 -22.68 -10.78
C ALA A 183 -26.01 -22.84 -9.26
N GLU A 184 -24.92 -23.47 -8.89
CA GLU A 184 -24.51 -23.58 -7.49
C GLU A 184 -24.08 -22.21 -6.94
N ASN A 185 -24.54 -21.88 -5.74
CA ASN A 185 -24.16 -20.67 -5.01
C ASN A 185 -23.25 -21.02 -3.82
N ASP A 186 -22.02 -21.47 -4.11
CA ASP A 186 -21.01 -21.78 -3.10
C ASP A 186 -19.75 -20.93 -3.31
N VAL A 187 -19.68 -19.81 -2.60
CA VAL A 187 -18.57 -18.86 -2.71
C VAL A 187 -17.26 -19.50 -2.27
N LEU A 188 -17.23 -20.21 -1.13
CA LEU A 188 -15.99 -20.80 -0.62
C LEU A 188 -15.54 -22.00 -1.46
N GLY A 189 -16.46 -22.83 -1.93
CA GLY A 189 -16.15 -23.92 -2.86
C GLY A 189 -15.61 -23.39 -4.20
N TYR A 190 -16.05 -22.22 -4.64
CA TYR A 190 -15.47 -21.56 -5.79
C TYR A 190 -14.04 -21.06 -5.50
N MET A 191 -13.82 -20.40 -4.36
CA MET A 191 -12.49 -19.89 -3.96
C MET A 191 -11.48 -21.04 -3.78
N ALA A 192 -11.90 -22.18 -3.23
CA ALA A 192 -11.08 -23.37 -3.04
C ALA A 192 -10.42 -23.87 -4.33
N LYS A 193 -11.05 -23.64 -5.49
CA LYS A 193 -10.56 -23.99 -6.83
C LYS A 193 -9.61 -22.97 -7.43
N HIS A 194 -9.47 -21.77 -6.81
CA HIS A 194 -8.71 -20.62 -7.34
C HIS A 194 -7.49 -20.30 -6.49
N VAL A 195 -6.91 -21.29 -5.84
CA VAL A 195 -5.61 -21.20 -5.17
C VAL A 195 -4.52 -20.92 -6.23
N ILE A 196 -3.60 -20.01 -5.93
CA ILE A 196 -2.55 -19.57 -6.87
C ILE A 196 -1.13 -19.93 -6.43
N ASP A 197 -0.95 -20.41 -5.19
CA ASP A 197 0.33 -20.79 -4.59
C ASP A 197 0.41 -22.29 -4.26
N GLY A 198 -0.42 -23.09 -4.90
CA GLY A 198 -0.51 -24.55 -4.73
C GLY A 198 -1.64 -25.17 -5.50
N GLU A 199 -2.00 -26.41 -5.14
CA GLU A 199 -3.14 -27.12 -5.70
C GLU A 199 -4.46 -26.61 -5.09
N PRO A 200 -5.61 -26.80 -5.77
CA PRO A 200 -6.94 -26.58 -5.21
C PRO A 200 -7.11 -27.32 -3.87
N VAL A 201 -7.84 -26.71 -2.95
CA VAL A 201 -8.06 -27.25 -1.61
C VAL A 201 -9.47 -27.82 -1.45
N ASP A 202 -9.66 -28.73 -0.51
CA ASP A 202 -10.99 -29.18 -0.11
C ASP A 202 -11.75 -28.02 0.55
N PRO A 203 -12.92 -27.61 0.05
CA PRO A 203 -13.71 -26.56 0.68
C PRO A 203 -14.02 -26.81 2.15
N GLN A 204 -14.15 -28.08 2.57
CA GLN A 204 -14.41 -28.45 3.96
C GLN A 204 -13.19 -28.24 4.88
N SER A 205 -11.99 -28.13 4.32
CA SER A 205 -10.77 -27.83 5.08
C SER A 205 -10.62 -26.34 5.41
N ILE A 206 -11.40 -25.46 4.78
CA ILE A 206 -11.32 -24.01 4.98
C ILE A 206 -11.89 -23.68 6.36
N VAL A 207 -11.05 -23.17 7.26
CA VAL A 207 -11.41 -22.80 8.63
C VAL A 207 -11.38 -21.28 8.86
N GLY A 208 -10.82 -20.52 7.92
CA GLY A 208 -10.78 -19.04 7.96
C GLY A 208 -10.48 -18.46 6.59
N TYR A 209 -10.80 -17.18 6.40
CA TYR A 209 -10.48 -16.48 5.16
C TYR A 209 -10.47 -14.96 5.34
N ASP A 210 -9.64 -14.32 4.54
CA ASP A 210 -9.61 -12.88 4.32
C ASP A 210 -9.70 -12.64 2.81
N LEU A 211 -10.90 -12.39 2.32
CA LEU A 211 -11.21 -12.24 0.90
C LEU A 211 -11.75 -10.83 0.63
N LEU A 212 -11.18 -10.15 -0.35
CA LEU A 212 -11.58 -8.79 -0.72
C LEU A 212 -11.82 -8.70 -2.23
N PHE A 213 -12.69 -7.78 -2.61
CA PHE A 213 -12.95 -7.44 -4.00
C PHE A 213 -11.93 -6.44 -4.53
N ALA A 214 -11.58 -6.57 -5.79
CA ALA A 214 -10.74 -5.61 -6.49
C ALA A 214 -11.28 -5.34 -7.90
N ASP A 215 -11.04 -4.12 -8.41
CA ASP A 215 -11.31 -3.78 -9.80
C ASP A 215 -10.44 -4.65 -10.73
N SER A 216 -11.07 -5.24 -11.72
CA SER A 216 -10.39 -6.07 -12.73
C SER A 216 -9.91 -5.26 -13.94
N GLN A 217 -10.29 -4.00 -14.05
CA GLN A 217 -9.88 -3.14 -15.17
C GLN A 217 -8.37 -2.86 -15.09
N PRO A 218 -7.59 -3.16 -16.15
CA PRO A 218 -6.15 -2.94 -16.13
C PRO A 218 -5.78 -1.47 -15.91
N PRO A 219 -4.70 -1.20 -15.16
CA PRO A 219 -4.09 0.11 -15.14
C PRO A 219 -3.70 0.56 -16.54
N ARG A 220 -3.85 1.86 -16.84
CA ARG A 220 -3.45 2.39 -18.17
C ARG A 220 -3.21 3.88 -18.18
N ARG A 221 -2.37 4.30 -19.11
CA ARG A 221 -2.19 5.70 -19.46
C ARG A 221 -3.35 6.19 -20.34
N PHE A 222 -3.63 7.48 -20.26
CA PHE A 222 -4.65 8.17 -21.06
C PHE A 222 -4.34 9.67 -21.15
N GLY A 223 -5.23 10.44 -21.75
CA GLY A 223 -5.01 11.85 -22.09
C GLY A 223 -4.51 11.99 -23.53
N ALA A 224 -4.55 13.20 -24.07
CA ALA A 224 -4.14 13.45 -25.45
C ALA A 224 -2.66 13.10 -25.67
N ASP A 225 -1.82 13.42 -24.68
CA ASP A 225 -0.37 13.18 -24.72
C ASP A 225 0.05 11.96 -23.85
N GLN A 226 -0.92 11.16 -23.40
CA GLN A 226 -0.71 9.95 -22.56
C GLN A 226 0.03 10.25 -21.25
N GLU A 227 -0.12 11.46 -20.73
CA GLU A 227 0.54 11.98 -19.53
C GLU A 227 -0.16 11.61 -18.21
N LEU A 228 -1.42 11.17 -18.31
CA LEU A 228 -2.23 10.75 -17.17
C LEU A 228 -2.24 9.23 -17.04
N PHE A 229 -2.34 8.75 -15.81
CA PHE A 229 -2.42 7.33 -15.51
C PHE A 229 -3.62 7.06 -14.58
N ALA A 230 -4.42 6.05 -14.92
CA ALA A 230 -5.57 5.63 -14.15
C ALA A 230 -5.43 4.18 -13.68
N SER A 231 -5.59 3.96 -12.40
CA SER A 231 -5.54 2.65 -11.75
C SER A 231 -6.35 2.67 -10.45
N GLY A 232 -6.81 1.54 -9.98
CA GLY A 232 -7.16 1.39 -8.58
C GLY A 232 -5.90 1.21 -7.73
N ARG A 233 -6.02 1.43 -6.43
CA ARG A 233 -4.97 1.14 -5.42
C ARG A 233 -3.65 1.91 -5.62
N LEU A 234 -3.70 3.07 -6.28
CA LEU A 234 -2.54 3.98 -6.29
C LEU A 234 -2.25 4.46 -4.87
N ASP A 235 -3.29 4.71 -4.10
CA ASP A 235 -3.27 4.74 -2.65
C ASP A 235 -3.34 3.29 -2.12
N ASN A 236 -2.23 2.68 -1.61
CA ASN A 236 -0.90 3.33 -1.57
C ASN A 236 0.17 2.46 -2.26
N LEU A 237 -0.24 1.58 -3.20
CA LEU A 237 0.70 0.74 -3.95
C LEU A 237 1.71 1.57 -4.77
N SER A 238 1.39 2.83 -5.07
CA SER A 238 2.33 3.76 -5.70
C SER A 238 3.57 4.02 -4.83
N SER A 239 3.37 4.24 -3.52
CA SER A 239 4.47 4.47 -2.57
C SER A 239 5.23 3.17 -2.28
N VAL A 240 4.54 2.03 -2.18
CA VAL A 240 5.18 0.71 -2.06
C VAL A 240 6.08 0.43 -3.27
N HIS A 241 5.56 0.66 -4.48
CA HIS A 241 6.33 0.48 -5.73
C HIS A 241 7.54 1.42 -5.79
N ALA A 242 7.38 2.69 -5.41
CA ALA A 242 8.49 3.65 -5.40
C ALA A 242 9.60 3.20 -4.45
N GLY A 243 9.23 2.74 -3.23
CA GLY A 243 10.17 2.23 -2.25
C GLY A 243 10.86 0.95 -2.68
N LEU A 244 10.11 0.00 -3.24
CA LEU A 244 10.64 -1.25 -3.77
C LEU A 244 11.64 -0.99 -4.90
N THR A 245 11.25 -0.19 -5.89
CA THR A 245 12.10 0.14 -7.04
C THR A 245 13.37 0.89 -6.61
N ALA A 246 13.24 1.82 -5.66
CA ALA A 246 14.40 2.53 -5.12
C ALA A 246 15.35 1.58 -4.37
N LEU A 247 14.82 0.63 -3.60
CA LEU A 247 15.62 -0.36 -2.88
C LEU A 247 16.31 -1.35 -3.84
N GLU A 248 15.60 -1.82 -4.87
CA GLU A 248 16.18 -2.65 -5.94
C GLU A 248 17.36 -1.95 -6.64
N ARG A 249 17.20 -0.68 -7.01
CA ARG A 249 18.27 0.12 -7.64
C ARG A 249 19.42 0.40 -6.68
N TYR A 250 19.11 0.63 -5.41
CA TYR A 250 20.13 0.86 -4.37
C TYR A 250 21.08 -0.32 -4.24
N VAL A 251 20.55 -1.54 -4.19
CA VAL A 251 21.40 -2.75 -4.09
C VAL A 251 22.03 -3.16 -5.43
N ALA A 252 21.38 -2.86 -6.56
CA ALA A 252 21.98 -3.08 -7.89
C ALA A 252 23.24 -2.24 -8.12
N ASP A 253 23.31 -1.05 -7.53
CA ASP A 253 24.48 -0.17 -7.55
C ASP A 253 25.52 -0.52 -6.46
N ASN A 254 25.29 -1.58 -5.65
CA ASN A 254 26.08 -1.95 -4.48
C ASN A 254 26.29 -0.80 -3.47
N ALA A 255 25.29 0.08 -3.36
CA ALA A 255 25.38 1.24 -2.47
C ALA A 255 25.45 0.84 -0.98
N ASP A 256 24.83 -0.30 -0.61
CA ASP A 256 24.89 -0.92 0.71
C ASP A 256 26.32 -1.32 1.14
N GLU A 257 27.20 -1.68 0.21
CA GLU A 257 28.61 -2.02 0.52
C GLU A 257 29.41 -0.82 1.08
N HIS A 258 28.94 0.39 0.85
CA HIS A 258 29.60 1.62 1.27
C HIS A 258 28.81 2.40 2.33
N ALA A 259 27.60 1.98 2.63
CA ALA A 259 26.70 2.68 3.52
C ALA A 259 27.06 2.50 5.00
N THR A 260 26.85 3.56 5.77
CA THR A 260 26.98 3.59 7.23
C THR A 260 25.63 3.42 7.94
N GLU A 261 24.53 3.42 7.22
CA GLU A 261 23.17 3.27 7.72
C GLU A 261 22.48 2.10 7.02
N THR A 262 21.40 1.61 7.61
CA THR A 262 20.54 0.60 7.00
C THR A 262 19.37 1.29 6.31
N VAL A 263 19.12 1.00 5.04
CA VAL A 263 17.95 1.45 4.31
C VAL A 263 16.85 0.39 4.39
N MET A 264 15.58 0.83 4.51
CA MET A 264 14.43 -0.05 4.73
C MET A 264 13.21 0.40 3.93
N LEU A 265 12.46 -0.58 3.44
CA LEU A 265 11.06 -0.44 3.03
C LEU A 265 10.19 -1.11 4.10
N ALA A 266 9.28 -0.36 4.71
CA ALA A 266 8.28 -0.87 5.66
C ALA A 266 6.88 -0.62 5.07
N ALA A 267 6.31 -1.62 4.43
CA ALA A 267 4.97 -1.56 3.85
C ALA A 267 3.99 -2.30 4.77
N PHE A 268 3.16 -1.53 5.47
CA PHE A 268 2.21 -2.02 6.49
C PHE A 268 0.89 -2.45 5.87
N ASP A 269 0.09 -3.20 6.60
CA ASP A 269 -1.28 -3.55 6.27
C ASP A 269 -2.25 -2.74 7.17
N HIS A 270 -3.53 -2.67 6.80
CA HIS A 270 -4.60 -2.07 7.61
C HIS A 270 -4.46 -0.56 7.89
N GLU A 271 -3.74 0.19 7.07
CA GLU A 271 -3.70 1.65 7.19
C GLU A 271 -5.11 2.25 7.08
N GLU A 272 -5.88 1.77 6.12
CA GLU A 272 -7.25 2.19 5.80
C GLU A 272 -8.27 1.95 6.94
N LEU A 273 -7.86 1.20 7.95
CA LEU A 273 -8.64 0.90 9.17
C LEU A 273 -8.05 1.57 10.43
N GLY A 274 -7.03 2.44 10.27
CA GLY A 274 -6.38 3.15 11.38
C GLY A 274 -5.11 2.48 11.90
N SER A 275 -4.54 1.50 11.21
CA SER A 275 -3.24 0.86 11.52
C SER A 275 -3.20 0.04 12.83
N GLU A 276 -4.29 -0.09 13.60
CA GLU A 276 -4.32 -0.75 14.90
C GLU A 276 -4.44 -2.28 14.77
N SER A 277 -3.40 -2.93 14.23
CA SER A 277 -3.30 -4.39 14.09
C SER A 277 -1.86 -4.86 14.23
N ARG A 278 -1.63 -6.19 14.31
CA ARG A 278 -0.27 -6.75 14.44
C ARG A 278 0.62 -6.48 13.20
N SER A 279 0.03 -6.26 12.04
CA SER A 279 0.69 -5.96 10.75
C SER A 279 0.57 -4.50 10.33
N GLY A 280 -0.21 -3.69 11.06
CA GLY A 280 -0.34 -2.25 10.87
C GLY A 280 0.79 -1.45 11.52
N ALA A 281 0.92 -0.18 11.14
CA ALA A 281 1.98 0.70 11.64
C ALA A 281 1.89 0.97 13.15
N ALA A 282 0.69 0.89 13.77
CA ALA A 282 0.51 0.97 15.21
C ALA A 282 0.90 -0.33 15.93
N GLY A 283 1.04 -1.44 15.21
CA GLY A 283 1.53 -2.71 15.71
C GLY A 283 3.05 -2.72 15.96
N PRO A 284 3.59 -3.83 16.47
CA PRO A 284 4.99 -3.91 16.84
C PRO A 284 5.93 -4.23 15.66
N PHE A 285 5.42 -4.45 14.45
CA PHE A 285 6.20 -5.06 13.37
C PHE A 285 7.52 -4.34 13.08
N LEU A 286 7.50 -3.02 12.89
CA LEU A 286 8.73 -2.27 12.64
C LEU A 286 9.66 -2.30 13.86
N GLU A 287 9.11 -2.14 15.08
CA GLU A 287 9.90 -2.18 16.32
C GLU A 287 10.56 -3.55 16.50
N ASP A 288 9.85 -4.66 16.26
CA ASP A 288 10.39 -6.03 16.34
C ASP A 288 11.61 -6.20 15.42
N ILE A 289 11.53 -5.71 14.17
CA ILE A 289 12.65 -5.76 13.22
C ILE A 289 13.82 -4.91 13.70
N LEU A 290 13.58 -3.66 14.15
CA LEU A 290 14.63 -2.76 14.61
C LEU A 290 15.35 -3.30 15.85
N VAL A 291 14.61 -3.88 16.81
CA VAL A 291 15.19 -4.52 18.01
C VAL A 291 16.06 -5.72 17.63
N ARG A 292 15.60 -6.57 16.69
CA ARG A 292 16.39 -7.73 16.24
C ARG A 292 17.63 -7.30 15.46
N LEU A 293 17.57 -6.27 14.63
CA LEU A 293 18.73 -5.69 13.96
C LEU A 293 19.74 -5.09 14.95
N SER A 294 19.26 -4.38 15.95
CA SER A 294 20.09 -3.84 17.03
C SER A 294 20.80 -4.95 17.81
N ALA A 295 20.08 -6.02 18.16
CA ALA A 295 20.66 -7.19 18.81
C ALA A 295 21.73 -7.86 17.92
N ALA A 296 21.49 -7.98 16.62
CA ALA A 296 22.46 -8.52 15.66
C ALA A 296 23.74 -7.66 15.56
N ARG A 297 23.63 -6.34 15.74
CA ARG A 297 24.79 -5.43 15.85
C ARG A 297 25.51 -5.50 17.18
N GLY A 298 24.97 -6.25 18.16
CA GLY A 298 25.48 -6.31 19.54
C GLY A 298 25.30 -4.99 20.28
N GLU A 299 24.25 -4.23 19.97
CA GLU A 299 23.91 -2.96 20.63
C GLU A 299 23.30 -3.20 22.01
N SER A 300 23.64 -2.36 22.97
CA SER A 300 22.93 -2.22 24.24
C SER A 300 21.59 -1.49 24.03
N THR A 301 20.71 -1.51 25.02
CA THR A 301 19.45 -0.74 24.96
C THR A 301 19.70 0.76 24.76
N GLU A 302 20.77 1.31 25.33
CA GLU A 302 21.15 2.72 25.16
C GLU A 302 21.58 2.98 23.71
N GLU A 303 22.43 2.12 23.14
CA GLU A 303 22.86 2.24 21.74
C GLU A 303 21.68 2.07 20.78
N TYR A 304 20.74 1.16 21.06
CA TYR A 304 19.49 1.04 20.28
C TYR A 304 18.67 2.35 20.28
N ARG A 305 18.51 2.98 21.47
CA ARG A 305 17.76 4.25 21.54
C ARG A 305 18.47 5.37 20.76
N ARG A 306 19.79 5.36 20.70
CA ARG A 306 20.57 6.28 19.85
C ARG A 306 20.39 5.98 18.37
N SER A 307 20.39 4.70 17.98
CA SER A 307 20.10 4.30 16.59
C SER A 307 18.75 4.83 16.12
N VAL A 308 17.69 4.65 16.94
CA VAL A 308 16.35 5.16 16.64
C VAL A 308 16.32 6.68 16.56
N ALA A 309 16.98 7.37 17.50
CA ALA A 309 17.04 8.84 17.52
C ALA A 309 17.81 9.44 16.32
N ALA A 310 18.78 8.70 15.77
CA ALA A 310 19.53 9.05 14.58
C ALA A 310 18.80 8.70 13.28
N SER A 311 17.67 8.01 13.36
CA SER A 311 16.92 7.50 12.21
C SER A 311 15.95 8.53 11.64
N PHE A 312 15.59 8.31 10.37
CA PHE A 312 14.53 9.04 9.67
C PHE A 312 13.54 8.09 9.00
N CYS A 313 12.25 8.42 9.14
CA CYS A 313 11.19 7.78 8.38
C CYS A 313 10.64 8.76 7.32
N LEU A 314 10.66 8.36 6.08
CA LEU A 314 9.91 8.96 4.99
C LEU A 314 8.56 8.23 4.92
N SER A 315 7.52 8.80 5.53
CA SER A 315 6.15 8.28 5.50
C SER A 315 5.54 8.64 4.15
N ALA A 316 5.52 7.66 3.27
CA ALA A 316 5.06 7.84 1.91
C ALA A 316 3.62 7.34 1.76
N ASP A 317 2.71 8.27 1.51
CA ASP A 317 1.29 8.02 1.38
C ASP A 317 0.68 9.04 0.42
N ALA A 318 -0.28 8.62 -0.42
CA ALA A 318 -0.86 9.49 -1.43
C ALA A 318 -1.48 10.78 -0.83
N GLY A 319 -1.54 11.82 -1.63
CA GLY A 319 -2.14 13.10 -1.25
C GLY A 319 -3.05 13.64 -2.35
N HIS A 320 -3.62 14.83 -2.14
CA HIS A 320 -4.60 15.40 -3.05
C HIS A 320 -3.96 16.46 -3.97
N LEU A 321 -4.14 16.33 -5.27
CA LEU A 321 -3.99 17.43 -6.23
C LEU A 321 -5.21 18.34 -6.18
N VAL A 322 -5.04 19.60 -6.59
CA VAL A 322 -6.18 20.51 -6.73
C VAL A 322 -7.18 19.94 -7.74
N HIS A 323 -8.40 19.73 -7.28
CA HIS A 323 -9.46 19.19 -8.13
C HIS A 323 -10.07 20.30 -9.01
N PRO A 324 -10.03 20.20 -10.34
CA PRO A 324 -10.43 21.30 -11.24
C PRO A 324 -11.89 21.70 -11.11
N ASN A 325 -12.77 20.77 -10.72
CA ASN A 325 -14.20 21.02 -10.55
C ASN A 325 -14.60 21.42 -9.11
N TYR A 326 -13.65 21.31 -8.13
CA TYR A 326 -13.91 21.56 -6.71
C TYR A 326 -12.79 22.40 -6.05
N GLN A 327 -12.31 23.42 -6.74
CA GLN A 327 -11.17 24.24 -6.30
C GLN A 327 -11.37 24.84 -4.90
N GLY A 328 -12.60 25.22 -4.53
CA GLY A 328 -12.90 25.78 -3.21
C GLY A 328 -12.71 24.80 -2.03
N HIS A 329 -12.47 23.51 -2.26
CA HIS A 329 -12.17 22.54 -1.23
C HIS A 329 -10.67 22.45 -0.90
N HIS A 330 -9.82 23.14 -1.67
CA HIS A 330 -8.37 23.19 -1.48
C HIS A 330 -7.92 24.50 -0.83
N ASP A 331 -6.70 24.51 -0.31
CA ASP A 331 -6.09 25.75 0.19
C ASP A 331 -5.92 26.76 -0.95
N PRO A 332 -6.23 28.06 -0.75
CA PRO A 332 -6.16 29.03 -1.83
C PRO A 332 -4.74 29.45 -2.20
N THR A 333 -3.74 29.16 -1.35
CA THR A 333 -2.34 29.61 -1.53
C THR A 333 -1.38 28.47 -1.88
N VAL A 334 -1.67 27.25 -1.42
CA VAL A 334 -0.85 26.05 -1.67
C VAL A 334 -1.66 25.08 -2.53
N GLN A 335 -1.40 25.09 -3.83
CA GLN A 335 -2.20 24.42 -4.83
C GLN A 335 -1.34 23.47 -5.69
N PRO A 336 -1.06 22.23 -5.22
CA PRO A 336 -0.27 21.29 -5.98
C PRO A 336 -1.00 20.81 -7.24
N LEU A 337 -0.24 20.74 -8.34
CA LEU A 337 -0.71 20.43 -9.67
C LEU A 337 -0.05 19.15 -10.20
N PRO A 338 -0.69 18.44 -11.17
CA PRO A 338 -0.12 17.27 -11.79
C PRO A 338 1.20 17.62 -12.53
N GLY A 339 2.19 16.72 -12.43
CA GLY A 339 3.51 16.88 -13.05
C GLY A 339 4.48 17.76 -12.27
N GLY A 340 4.08 18.29 -11.12
CA GLY A 340 4.93 19.15 -10.27
C GLY A 340 5.81 18.38 -9.27
N GLY A 341 5.77 17.07 -9.28
CA GLY A 341 6.52 16.20 -8.37
C GLY A 341 5.75 15.79 -7.12
N PRO A 342 6.37 14.95 -6.26
CA PRO A 342 5.76 14.49 -5.04
C PRO A 342 5.43 15.62 -4.08
N LEU A 343 4.47 15.38 -3.21
CA LEU A 343 3.97 16.32 -2.22
C LEU A 343 4.77 16.17 -0.92
N LEU A 344 5.18 17.30 -0.34
CA LEU A 344 5.59 17.43 1.05
C LEU A 344 4.35 17.82 1.85
N LYS A 345 3.84 16.93 2.68
CA LYS A 345 2.58 17.14 3.42
C LYS A 345 2.84 17.83 4.75
N ILE A 346 2.18 18.95 5.01
CA ILE A 346 2.34 19.77 6.21
C ILE A 346 0.98 19.96 6.89
N ASN A 347 0.93 19.80 8.21
CA ASN A 347 -0.28 20.06 8.99
C ASN A 347 0.04 20.57 10.39
N ALA A 348 -0.54 21.71 10.75
CA ALA A 348 -0.31 22.36 12.05
C ALA A 348 -0.78 21.52 13.26
N ASN A 349 -1.75 20.63 13.06
CA ASN A 349 -2.27 19.71 14.09
C ASN A 349 -1.54 18.35 14.13
N GLN A 350 -0.39 18.25 13.47
CA GLN A 350 0.39 17.00 13.40
C GLN A 350 -0.40 15.78 12.89
N ARG A 351 -1.38 16.02 12.00
CA ARG A 351 -2.02 14.95 11.22
C ARG A 351 -1.05 14.36 10.19
N TYR A 352 -0.02 15.12 9.85
CA TYR A 352 1.23 14.74 9.21
C TYR A 352 2.37 15.08 10.17
N ALA A 353 3.34 14.16 10.30
CA ALA A 353 4.45 14.30 11.26
C ALA A 353 5.55 15.27 10.83
N THR A 354 5.41 15.88 9.66
CA THR A 354 6.41 16.78 9.07
C THR A 354 6.72 17.96 9.99
N ASP A 355 7.99 18.09 10.36
CA ASP A 355 8.57 19.27 10.97
C ASP A 355 9.56 19.95 10.00
N SER A 356 10.14 21.08 10.41
CA SER A 356 11.09 21.83 9.58
C SER A 356 12.35 21.04 9.21
N VAL A 357 12.81 20.14 10.07
CA VAL A 357 13.98 19.30 9.82
C VAL A 357 13.64 18.18 8.85
N GLY A 358 12.49 17.51 9.03
CA GLY A 358 11.98 16.52 8.09
C GLY A 358 11.77 17.12 6.70
N ALA A 359 11.17 18.31 6.61
CA ALA A 359 11.03 19.05 5.36
C ALA A 359 12.39 19.30 4.69
N GLY A 360 13.40 19.71 5.46
CA GLY A 360 14.77 19.90 4.98
C GLY A 360 15.42 18.62 4.46
N VAL A 361 15.19 17.47 5.13
CA VAL A 361 15.68 16.17 4.68
C VAL A 361 15.04 15.78 3.35
N PHE A 362 13.72 15.94 3.20
CA PHE A 362 13.06 15.65 1.94
C PHE A 362 13.51 16.57 0.80
N ALA A 363 13.65 17.87 1.06
CA ALA A 363 14.20 18.81 0.09
C ALA A 363 15.61 18.43 -0.36
N ALA A 364 16.48 18.00 0.58
CA ALA A 364 17.82 17.51 0.26
C ALA A 364 17.79 16.24 -0.60
N ALA A 365 16.87 15.29 -0.30
CA ALA A 365 16.67 14.08 -1.09
C ALA A 365 16.24 14.40 -2.53
N CYS A 366 15.26 15.29 -2.71
CA CYS A 366 14.82 15.77 -4.02
C CYS A 366 15.93 16.47 -4.79
N ALA A 367 16.69 17.36 -4.13
CA ALA A 367 17.81 18.07 -4.74
C ALA A 367 18.91 17.08 -5.19
N LYS A 368 19.24 16.09 -4.36
CA LYS A 368 20.22 15.04 -4.70
C LYS A 368 19.78 14.22 -5.91
N ALA A 369 18.49 13.92 -6.02
CA ALA A 369 17.90 13.21 -7.14
C ALA A 369 17.65 14.08 -8.39
N GLY A 370 17.73 15.41 -8.25
CA GLY A 370 17.41 16.38 -9.31
C GLY A 370 15.94 16.29 -9.73
N VAL A 371 15.03 16.20 -8.77
CA VAL A 371 13.57 16.15 -8.99
C VAL A 371 12.85 17.30 -8.30
N PRO A 372 11.75 17.81 -8.87
CA PRO A 372 10.90 18.78 -8.21
C PRO A 372 10.08 18.15 -7.09
N TYR A 373 9.55 18.96 -6.18
CA TYR A 373 8.50 18.59 -5.23
C TYR A 373 7.58 19.78 -5.00
N GLN A 374 6.41 19.54 -4.42
CA GLN A 374 5.42 20.55 -4.10
C GLN A 374 5.03 20.44 -2.63
N GLU A 375 4.60 21.54 -2.03
CA GLU A 375 4.02 21.52 -0.69
C GLU A 375 2.51 21.23 -0.77
N PHE A 376 1.99 20.59 0.27
CA PHE A 376 0.56 20.34 0.46
C PHE A 376 0.14 20.72 1.87
N VAL A 377 -0.91 21.53 1.97
CA VAL A 377 -1.65 21.81 3.20
C VAL A 377 -3.14 21.63 2.95
N SER A 378 -3.88 21.16 3.95
CA SER A 378 -5.34 21.04 3.85
C SER A 378 -6.01 22.40 3.96
N ASN A 379 -7.12 22.59 3.27
CA ASN A 379 -8.02 23.74 3.52
C ASN A 379 -8.51 23.68 4.98
N ASN A 380 -8.45 24.80 5.70
CA ASN A 380 -8.79 24.86 7.13
C ASN A 380 -10.24 24.47 7.45
N ASN A 381 -11.15 24.53 6.47
CA ASN A 381 -12.55 24.15 6.62
C ASN A 381 -12.82 22.67 6.25
N MET A 382 -11.79 21.94 5.77
CA MET A 382 -11.90 20.53 5.40
C MET A 382 -11.22 19.64 6.45
N PRO A 383 -11.74 18.42 6.69
CA PRO A 383 -11.04 17.48 7.54
C PRO A 383 -9.71 17.07 6.88
N CYS A 384 -8.66 16.97 7.70
CA CYS A 384 -7.39 16.42 7.26
C CYS A 384 -7.35 14.91 7.58
N GLY A 385 -6.99 14.10 6.61
CA GLY A 385 -6.66 12.68 6.83
C GLY A 385 -5.45 12.52 7.75
N SER A 386 -5.09 11.30 8.06
CA SER A 386 -3.85 10.94 8.74
C SER A 386 -3.14 9.86 7.93
N THR A 387 -1.93 9.51 8.34
CA THR A 387 -1.05 8.56 7.67
C THR A 387 -0.36 7.71 8.73
N ILE A 388 0.48 6.77 8.30
CA ILE A 388 1.36 6.03 9.23
C ILE A 388 2.42 6.92 9.89
N GLY A 389 2.70 8.12 9.37
CA GLY A 389 3.76 9.01 9.83
C GLY A 389 3.66 9.40 11.30
N PRO A 390 2.56 10.02 11.75
CA PRO A 390 2.35 10.38 13.16
C PRO A 390 2.41 9.16 14.08
N ILE A 391 1.94 8.00 13.63
CA ILE A 391 1.98 6.75 14.39
C ILE A 391 3.42 6.29 14.61
N THR A 392 4.23 6.24 13.54
CA THR A 392 5.65 5.87 13.62
C THR A 392 6.44 6.83 14.49
N ALA A 393 6.23 8.15 14.30
CA ALA A 393 6.87 9.18 15.11
C ALA A 393 6.54 9.04 16.61
N THR A 394 5.27 8.80 16.94
CA THR A 394 4.80 8.70 18.33
C THR A 394 5.30 7.42 19.01
N ARG A 395 5.22 6.27 18.31
CA ARG A 395 5.58 4.98 18.89
C ARG A 395 7.08 4.79 19.08
N LEU A 396 7.87 5.17 18.08
CA LEU A 396 9.31 4.90 18.06
C LEU A 396 10.15 6.11 18.49
N GLY A 397 9.60 7.33 18.46
CA GLY A 397 10.38 8.54 18.64
C GLY A 397 11.33 8.81 17.46
N MET A 398 11.07 8.20 16.30
CA MET A 398 11.82 8.40 15.08
C MET A 398 11.35 9.68 14.38
N ARG A 399 12.28 10.52 13.92
CA ARG A 399 11.90 11.69 13.12
C ARG A 399 11.26 11.26 11.82
N THR A 400 10.07 11.80 11.53
CA THR A 400 9.24 11.40 10.39
C THR A 400 8.83 12.61 9.57
N VAL A 401 8.82 12.46 8.25
CA VAL A 401 8.30 13.42 7.29
C VAL A 401 7.28 12.73 6.40
N ASP A 402 6.12 13.35 6.21
CA ASP A 402 5.04 12.83 5.37
C ASP A 402 5.11 13.40 3.96
N VAL A 403 5.12 12.50 2.99
CA VAL A 403 5.22 12.81 1.57
C VAL A 403 4.26 11.92 0.78
N GLY A 404 4.16 12.10 -0.54
CA GLY A 404 3.42 11.18 -1.41
C GLY A 404 3.19 11.73 -2.79
N ILE A 405 2.61 10.92 -3.67
CA ILE A 405 2.16 11.41 -4.96
C ILE A 405 0.80 12.11 -4.84
N GLY A 406 0.57 13.08 -5.71
CA GLY A 406 -0.73 13.72 -5.80
C GLY A 406 -1.71 12.92 -6.64
N LEU A 407 -2.91 12.68 -6.11
CA LEU A 407 -3.99 11.95 -6.78
C LEU A 407 -5.23 12.83 -6.97
N LEU A 408 -6.04 12.46 -7.97
CA LEU A 408 -7.47 12.74 -8.01
C LEU A 408 -8.24 11.42 -7.83
N SER A 409 -9.45 11.52 -7.29
CA SER A 409 -10.34 10.36 -7.04
C SER A 409 -9.73 9.32 -6.09
N MET A 410 -8.95 9.74 -5.09
CA MET A 410 -8.44 8.86 -4.03
C MET A 410 -9.57 8.01 -3.44
N HIS A 411 -9.29 6.75 -3.10
CA HIS A 411 -10.25 5.74 -2.63
C HIS A 411 -11.31 5.29 -3.67
N SER A 412 -11.17 5.71 -4.93
CA SER A 412 -11.97 5.19 -6.03
C SER A 412 -11.39 3.88 -6.56
N MET A 413 -12.21 3.06 -7.20
CA MET A 413 -11.73 1.94 -8.01
C MET A 413 -10.86 2.40 -9.19
N ARG A 414 -10.85 3.70 -9.52
CA ARG A 414 -10.02 4.30 -10.58
C ARG A 414 -9.51 5.67 -10.14
N GLU A 415 -8.41 5.67 -9.44
CA GLU A 415 -7.65 6.85 -9.07
C GLU A 415 -6.81 7.35 -10.26
N MET A 416 -6.35 8.58 -10.20
CA MET A 416 -5.62 9.20 -11.29
C MET A 416 -4.42 10.00 -10.78
N CYS A 417 -3.27 9.83 -11.46
CA CYS A 417 -2.07 10.64 -11.23
C CYS A 417 -1.41 11.07 -12.55
N HIS A 418 -0.38 11.89 -12.46
CA HIS A 418 0.50 12.22 -13.57
C HIS A 418 1.67 11.23 -13.66
N VAL A 419 2.03 10.82 -14.87
CA VAL A 419 3.08 9.80 -15.13
C VAL A 419 4.44 10.23 -14.56
N ASP A 420 4.83 11.50 -14.73
CA ASP A 420 6.13 11.99 -14.27
C ASP A 420 6.22 12.03 -12.73
N ASP A 421 5.10 12.28 -12.00
CA ASP A 421 5.10 12.34 -10.53
C ASP A 421 5.51 11.01 -9.90
N MET A 422 5.14 9.88 -10.53
CA MET A 422 5.57 8.55 -10.10
C MET A 422 7.07 8.34 -10.24
N ALA A 423 7.64 8.76 -11.37
CA ALA A 423 9.08 8.67 -11.58
C ALA A 423 9.85 9.60 -10.65
N TYR A 424 9.33 10.81 -10.39
CA TYR A 424 9.91 11.75 -9.44
C TYR A 424 9.88 11.21 -8.01
N MET A 425 8.78 10.57 -7.59
CA MET A 425 8.68 9.94 -6.27
C MET A 425 9.73 8.83 -6.11
N THR A 426 9.84 7.91 -7.08
CA THR A 426 10.86 6.86 -7.04
C THR A 426 12.27 7.44 -6.89
N ARG A 427 12.61 8.46 -7.68
CA ARG A 427 13.92 9.13 -7.62
C ARG A 427 14.12 9.88 -6.30
N ALA A 428 13.10 10.53 -5.74
CA ALA A 428 13.18 11.19 -4.44
C ALA A 428 13.51 10.18 -3.33
N VAL A 429 12.91 8.98 -3.37
CA VAL A 429 13.22 7.88 -2.43
C VAL A 429 14.65 7.37 -2.63
N GLU A 430 15.12 7.21 -3.88
CA GLU A 430 16.54 6.88 -4.16
C GLU A 430 17.48 7.94 -3.57
N GLY A 431 17.13 9.24 -3.72
CA GLY A 431 17.86 10.36 -3.12
C GLY A 431 17.92 10.26 -1.61
N PHE A 432 16.79 9.93 -0.97
CA PHE A 432 16.70 9.75 0.48
C PHE A 432 17.55 8.58 0.99
N PHE A 433 17.53 7.44 0.32
CA PHE A 433 18.36 6.28 0.70
C PHE A 433 19.88 6.55 0.56
N ARG A 434 20.27 7.56 -0.18
CA ARG A 434 21.67 7.91 -0.45
C ARG A 434 22.14 9.18 0.27
N LEU A 435 21.28 9.82 1.12
CA LEU A 435 21.69 10.96 1.93
C LEU A 435 22.72 10.54 2.95
#